data_3d677ee06b269a1df77f4ac6bd8f511e
#
_entry.id   3d677ee06b269a1df77f4ac6bd8f511e
#
_cell.length_a   1.000
_cell.length_b   1.000
_cell.length_c   1.000
_cell.angle_alpha   90.00
_cell.angle_beta   90.00
_cell.angle_gamma   90.00
#
_symmetry.space_group_name_H-M   'P 1'
#
loop_
_entity.id
_entity.type
_entity.pdbx_description
1 polymer ?
#
loop_
_entity_poly.entity_id
_entity_poly.type
_entity_poly.pdbx_seq_one_letter_code
_entity_poly.pdbx_strand_id
1 'polypeptide(L)'
;MFNNGTIEGVSINPLARHTDPRGWLVEAFRQDGLSPENHPVMGYISATEAGMVRGPHEHIEQTDLFAFIGPSNFKVYMWDNRKNSPTYRNRLVIVAGEDDPRSLLIPPGVVHAYKNVGAVRGIVTNFPNRLFAGKDKREKVDEIRYENIPDTEYILD
;
A
#
# COMPACT_ATOMS: atom_id res chain seq x y z
N MET A 1 -9.10 19.72 6.36
CA MET A 1 -8.98 19.60 4.88
C MET A 1 -7.59 19.09 4.57
N PHE A 2 -7.45 18.18 3.59
CA PHE A 2 -6.16 17.66 3.12
C PHE A 2 -5.67 18.46 1.91
N ASN A 3 -4.35 18.62 1.79
CA ASN A 3 -3.69 19.26 0.66
C ASN A 3 -3.11 18.20 -0.29
N ASN A 4 -3.25 18.37 -1.59
CA ASN A 4 -2.58 17.48 -2.53
C ASN A 4 -1.07 17.72 -2.50
N GLY A 5 -0.29 16.66 -2.32
CA GLY A 5 1.17 16.77 -2.24
C GLY A 5 1.84 15.44 -1.96
N THR A 6 3.16 15.44 -2.00
CA THR A 6 3.98 14.30 -1.60
C THR A 6 3.86 14.05 -0.09
N ILE A 7 4.15 12.82 0.32
CA ILE A 7 4.14 12.42 1.73
C ILE A 7 5.54 11.94 2.10
N GLU A 8 6.09 12.53 3.13
CA GLU A 8 7.44 12.20 3.65
C GLU A 8 7.55 10.71 3.98
N GLY A 9 8.61 10.06 3.51
CA GLY A 9 8.87 8.64 3.74
C GLY A 9 8.06 7.67 2.86
N VAL A 10 7.07 8.15 2.09
CA VAL A 10 6.43 7.32 1.05
C VAL A 10 7.35 7.25 -0.16
N SER A 11 7.65 6.06 -0.63
CA SER A 11 8.35 5.87 -1.90
C SER A 11 7.49 5.09 -2.90
N ILE A 12 7.56 5.53 -4.16
CA ILE A 12 6.82 4.96 -5.28
C ILE A 12 7.81 4.67 -6.39
N ASN A 13 8.04 3.38 -6.66
CA ASN A 13 9.05 2.96 -7.62
C ASN A 13 8.41 2.20 -8.78
N PRO A 14 8.82 2.45 -10.02
CA PRO A 14 8.39 1.66 -11.16
C PRO A 14 8.93 0.23 -11.04
N LEU A 15 8.11 -0.74 -11.46
CA LEU A 15 8.50 -2.14 -11.55
C LEU A 15 8.60 -2.55 -13.02
N ALA A 16 9.77 -3.04 -13.42
CA ALA A 16 9.98 -3.51 -14.80
C ALA A 16 9.41 -4.91 -15.00
N ARG A 17 8.60 -5.09 -16.06
CA ARG A 17 8.21 -6.40 -16.55
C ARG A 17 9.25 -6.94 -17.53
N HIS A 18 9.75 -8.12 -17.26
CA HIS A 18 10.61 -8.88 -18.16
C HIS A 18 9.75 -9.90 -18.90
N THR A 19 9.39 -9.58 -20.15
CA THR A 19 8.47 -10.38 -20.96
C THR A 19 9.23 -11.33 -21.89
N ASP A 20 8.75 -12.58 -22.00
CA ASP A 20 9.21 -13.60 -22.92
C ASP A 20 7.99 -14.37 -23.50
N PRO A 21 8.19 -15.37 -24.40
CA PRO A 21 7.07 -16.16 -24.97
C PRO A 21 6.22 -16.92 -23.93
N ARG A 22 6.67 -17.10 -22.71
CA ARG A 22 5.94 -17.77 -21.63
C ARG A 22 5.08 -16.80 -20.79
N GLY A 23 5.29 -15.48 -20.93
CA GLY A 23 4.63 -14.45 -20.14
C GLY A 23 5.60 -13.39 -19.64
N TRP A 24 5.50 -13.02 -18.36
CA TRP A 24 6.36 -11.99 -17.79
C TRP A 24 6.76 -12.32 -16.34
N LEU A 25 7.86 -11.71 -15.91
CA LEU A 25 8.38 -11.75 -14.54
C LEU A 25 8.59 -10.31 -14.07
N VAL A 26 8.32 -10.06 -12.80
CA VAL A 26 8.60 -8.78 -12.12
C VAL A 26 9.32 -9.05 -10.81
N GLU A 27 10.42 -8.35 -10.56
CA GLU A 27 10.99 -8.28 -9.21
C GLU A 27 10.12 -7.33 -8.37
N ALA A 28 9.35 -7.85 -7.42
CA ALA A 28 8.46 -7.05 -6.58
C ALA A 28 9.24 -6.14 -5.61
N PHE A 29 10.37 -6.61 -5.12
CA PHE A 29 11.33 -5.84 -4.33
C PHE A 29 12.70 -6.54 -4.32
N ARG A 30 13.73 -5.78 -3.92
CA ARG A 30 15.06 -6.31 -3.61
C ARG A 30 15.44 -5.83 -2.21
N GLN A 31 15.93 -6.72 -1.37
CA GLN A 31 16.35 -6.40 0.00
C GLN A 31 17.50 -5.38 0.04
N ASP A 32 18.44 -5.47 -0.90
CA ASP A 32 19.58 -4.56 -1.04
C ASP A 32 19.17 -3.12 -1.47
N GLY A 33 17.93 -2.94 -1.92
CA GLY A 33 17.32 -1.64 -2.22
C GLY A 33 16.49 -1.04 -1.09
N LEU A 34 16.42 -1.71 0.08
CA LEU A 34 15.64 -1.29 1.24
C LEU A 34 16.55 -1.00 2.42
N SER A 35 16.21 0.01 3.23
CA SER A 35 16.85 0.20 4.52
C SER A 35 16.50 -0.96 5.47
N PRO A 36 17.41 -1.37 6.38
CA PRO A 36 17.21 -2.55 7.22
C PRO A 36 15.92 -2.58 8.04
N GLU A 37 15.45 -1.42 8.52
CA GLU A 37 14.22 -1.28 9.26
C GLU A 37 12.96 -1.60 8.43
N ASN A 38 13.06 -1.53 7.10
CA ASN A 38 11.97 -1.80 6.17
C ASN A 38 12.04 -3.20 5.54
N HIS A 39 12.98 -4.05 5.99
CA HIS A 39 13.07 -5.40 5.45
C HIS A 39 11.81 -6.21 5.76
N PRO A 40 11.16 -6.80 4.74
CA PRO A 40 9.99 -7.64 4.93
C PRO A 40 10.26 -8.86 5.80
N VAL A 41 9.30 -9.20 6.65
CA VAL A 41 9.33 -10.42 7.49
C VAL A 41 8.23 -11.42 7.15
N MET A 42 7.26 -10.99 6.35
CA MET A 42 6.20 -11.84 5.81
C MET A 42 5.72 -11.28 4.47
N GLY A 43 4.84 -12.00 3.81
CA GLY A 43 4.14 -11.54 2.62
C GLY A 43 2.74 -12.13 2.56
N TYR A 44 1.81 -11.37 1.99
CA TYR A 44 0.49 -11.87 1.68
C TYR A 44 -0.01 -11.31 0.35
N ILE A 45 -0.98 -12.03 -0.23
CA ILE A 45 -1.64 -11.68 -1.47
C ILE A 45 -3.11 -11.44 -1.15
N SER A 46 -3.67 -10.36 -1.65
CA SER A 46 -5.09 -10.07 -1.55
C SER A 46 -5.72 -9.96 -2.92
N ALA A 47 -6.91 -10.53 -3.06
CA ALA A 47 -7.78 -10.33 -4.21
C ALA A 47 -8.85 -9.30 -3.88
N THR A 48 -9.13 -8.39 -4.81
CA THR A 48 -10.13 -7.34 -4.65
C THR A 48 -11.00 -7.28 -5.90
N GLU A 49 -12.31 -7.46 -5.73
CA GLU A 49 -13.25 -7.43 -6.85
C GLU A 49 -13.30 -6.04 -7.50
N ALA A 50 -13.73 -5.99 -8.76
CA ALA A 50 -13.88 -4.73 -9.51
C ALA A 50 -14.77 -3.74 -8.74
N GLY A 51 -14.33 -2.48 -8.63
CA GLY A 51 -15.03 -1.42 -7.92
C GLY A 51 -14.92 -1.45 -6.40
N MET A 52 -14.39 -2.53 -5.81
CA MET A 52 -14.26 -2.67 -4.35
C MET A 52 -13.02 -1.97 -3.80
N VAL A 53 -13.08 -1.65 -2.51
CA VAL A 53 -12.08 -0.89 -1.77
C VAL A 53 -11.52 -1.73 -0.61
N ARG A 54 -10.26 -1.52 -0.27
CA ARG A 54 -9.65 -1.94 1.00
C ARG A 54 -9.07 -0.72 1.72
N GLY A 55 -9.33 -0.61 3.02
CA GLY A 55 -9.05 0.57 3.83
C GLY A 55 -10.18 1.62 3.72
N PRO A 56 -10.00 2.84 4.26
CA PRO A 56 -8.73 3.39 4.79
C PRO A 56 -8.30 2.77 6.13
N HIS A 57 -7.02 2.52 6.27
CA HIS A 57 -6.42 2.08 7.52
C HIS A 57 -4.98 2.60 7.65
N GLU A 58 -4.42 2.55 8.85
CA GLU A 58 -3.01 2.86 9.10
C GLU A 58 -2.43 1.89 10.12
N HIS A 59 -1.11 1.86 10.16
CA HIS A 59 -0.33 1.12 11.15
C HIS A 59 0.43 2.10 12.09
N ILE A 60 0.63 1.69 13.35
CA ILE A 60 1.35 2.48 14.34
C ILE A 60 2.86 2.27 14.19
N GLU A 61 3.28 1.05 13.87
CA GLU A 61 4.68 0.65 13.81
C GLU A 61 5.06 -0.10 12.52
N GLN A 62 4.09 -0.67 11.81
CA GLN A 62 4.33 -1.43 10.60
C GLN A 62 4.55 -0.51 9.39
N THR A 63 5.59 -0.81 8.62
CA THR A 63 5.75 -0.32 7.24
C THR A 63 5.20 -1.36 6.27
N ASP A 64 4.38 -0.93 5.33
CA ASP A 64 3.91 -1.76 4.23
C ASP A 64 4.78 -1.56 2.99
N LEU A 65 5.01 -2.65 2.26
CA LEU A 65 5.66 -2.64 0.96
C LEU A 65 4.75 -3.33 -0.05
N PHE A 66 3.88 -2.56 -0.67
CA PHE A 66 2.96 -3.07 -1.68
C PHE A 66 3.62 -3.23 -3.04
N ALA A 67 3.16 -4.24 -3.79
CA ALA A 67 3.41 -4.38 -5.22
C ALA A 67 2.06 -4.46 -5.96
N PHE A 68 1.80 -3.44 -6.77
CA PHE A 68 0.66 -3.35 -7.67
C PHE A 68 1.17 -3.69 -9.08
N ILE A 69 0.87 -4.90 -9.55
CA ILE A 69 1.45 -5.43 -10.79
C ILE A 69 0.35 -5.81 -11.79
N GLY A 70 -0.81 -6.16 -11.29
CA GLY A 70 -1.92 -6.74 -12.03
C GLY A 70 -2.23 -8.18 -11.59
N PRO A 71 -3.31 -8.78 -12.08
CA PRO A 71 -4.27 -8.17 -13.00
C PRO A 71 -5.00 -6.99 -12.38
N SER A 72 -5.55 -6.13 -13.25
CA SER A 72 -6.29 -4.92 -12.92
C SER A 72 -5.43 -3.73 -12.46
N ASN A 73 -6.06 -2.56 -12.43
CA ASN A 73 -5.48 -1.31 -11.97
C ASN A 73 -6.15 -0.84 -10.68
N PHE A 74 -5.39 -0.18 -9.83
CA PHE A 74 -5.84 0.31 -8.55
C PHE A 74 -5.58 1.80 -8.43
N LYS A 75 -6.59 2.54 -7.96
CA LYS A 75 -6.41 3.92 -7.47
C LYS A 75 -6.03 3.82 -6.00
N VAL A 76 -4.83 4.27 -5.68
CA VAL A 76 -4.25 4.19 -4.34
C VAL A 76 -4.27 5.57 -3.71
N TYR A 77 -4.79 5.65 -2.51
CA TYR A 77 -4.95 6.86 -1.73
C TYR A 77 -4.09 6.79 -0.49
N MET A 78 -3.38 7.86 -0.18
CA MET A 78 -2.54 7.98 1.00
C MET A 78 -2.74 9.34 1.64
N TRP A 79 -2.79 9.38 2.98
CA TRP A 79 -2.93 10.61 3.77
C TRP A 79 -1.93 10.62 4.91
N ASP A 80 -1.16 11.68 5.05
CA ASP A 80 -0.22 11.83 6.15
C ASP A 80 -0.95 12.25 7.43
N ASN A 81 -1.07 11.33 8.38
CA ASN A 81 -1.72 11.52 9.68
C ASN A 81 -0.73 11.84 10.81
N ARG A 82 0.56 11.92 10.51
CA ARG A 82 1.64 12.15 11.48
C ARG A 82 1.78 13.63 11.81
N LYS A 83 1.32 14.05 12.98
CA LYS A 83 1.30 15.46 13.41
C LYS A 83 2.66 16.17 13.36
N ASN A 84 3.76 15.42 13.52
CA ASN A 84 5.12 15.96 13.51
C ASN A 84 5.80 15.83 12.14
N SER A 85 5.11 15.35 11.11
CA SER A 85 5.64 15.24 9.76
C SER A 85 5.61 16.61 9.06
N PRO A 86 6.63 16.94 8.25
CA PRO A 86 6.62 18.18 7.43
C PRO A 86 5.51 18.14 6.37
N THR A 87 4.94 16.96 6.10
CA THR A 87 3.86 16.75 5.13
C THR A 87 2.52 16.40 5.80
N TYR A 88 2.40 16.69 7.12
CA TYR A 88 1.15 16.46 7.84
C TYR A 88 -0.05 17.07 7.10
N ARG A 89 -1.14 16.31 6.95
CA ARG A 89 -2.34 16.67 6.18
C ARG A 89 -2.13 16.72 4.66
N ASN A 90 -1.04 16.19 4.14
CA ASN A 90 -0.96 15.94 2.70
C ASN A 90 -1.73 14.68 2.31
N ARG A 91 -2.32 14.74 1.11
CA ARG A 91 -2.97 13.62 0.43
C ARG A 91 -2.24 13.35 -0.88
N LEU A 92 -1.93 12.10 -1.14
CA LEU A 92 -1.34 11.64 -2.40
C LEU A 92 -2.24 10.56 -3.01
N VAL A 93 -2.53 10.70 -4.29
CA VAL A 93 -3.32 9.73 -5.04
C VAL A 93 -2.57 9.33 -6.29
N ILE A 94 -2.47 8.04 -6.55
CA ILE A 94 -1.85 7.49 -7.76
C ILE A 94 -2.73 6.38 -8.34
N VAL A 95 -2.44 6.02 -9.59
CA VAL A 95 -2.93 4.78 -10.19
C VAL A 95 -1.74 3.87 -10.42
N ALA A 96 -1.86 2.61 -10.03
CA ALA A 96 -0.83 1.58 -10.21
C ALA A 96 -1.48 0.22 -10.50
N GLY A 97 -0.81 -0.65 -11.21
CA GLY A 97 -1.31 -1.99 -11.53
C GLY A 97 -0.83 -2.51 -12.85
N GLU A 98 -1.74 -3.09 -13.60
CA GLU A 98 -1.41 -3.78 -14.86
C GLU A 98 -0.79 -2.86 -15.90
N ASP A 99 -1.30 -1.63 -16.05
CA ASP A 99 -0.81 -0.68 -17.02
C ASP A 99 0.45 0.08 -16.55
N ASP A 100 0.60 0.25 -15.24
CA ASP A 100 1.74 0.95 -14.63
C ASP A 100 2.17 0.23 -13.34
N PRO A 101 2.96 -0.85 -13.45
CA PRO A 101 3.41 -1.61 -12.27
C PRO A 101 4.28 -0.76 -11.34
N ARG A 102 3.89 -0.73 -10.05
CA ARG A 102 4.57 0.05 -9.01
C ARG A 102 4.75 -0.73 -7.73
N SER A 103 5.86 -0.50 -7.05
CA SER A 103 5.97 -0.78 -5.62
C SER A 103 5.81 0.50 -4.81
N LEU A 104 5.13 0.36 -3.67
CA LEU A 104 4.85 1.47 -2.75
C LEU A 104 5.32 1.08 -1.37
N LEU A 105 6.25 1.85 -0.81
CA LEU A 105 6.62 1.77 0.60
C LEU A 105 5.83 2.83 1.36
N ILE A 106 5.03 2.40 2.32
CA ILE A 106 4.14 3.26 3.11
C ILE A 106 4.55 3.14 4.58
N PRO A 107 5.11 4.20 5.18
CA PRO A 107 5.56 4.17 6.57
C PRO A 107 4.39 4.22 7.56
N PRO A 108 4.64 3.88 8.84
CA PRO A 108 3.66 4.03 9.92
C PRO A 108 3.06 5.43 9.98
N GLY A 109 1.78 5.53 10.36
CA GLY A 109 1.06 6.79 10.50
C GLY A 109 0.64 7.44 9.18
N VAL A 110 0.84 6.76 8.04
CA VAL A 110 0.25 7.14 6.76
C VAL A 110 -1.00 6.29 6.54
N VAL A 111 -2.15 6.93 6.61
CA VAL A 111 -3.44 6.28 6.31
C VAL A 111 -3.47 5.96 4.82
N HIS A 112 -3.89 4.76 4.46
CA HIS A 112 -3.94 4.36 3.07
C HIS A 112 -5.14 3.48 2.73
N ALA A 113 -5.53 3.53 1.47
CA ALA A 113 -6.58 2.71 0.88
C ALA A 113 -6.29 2.47 -0.59
N TYR A 114 -6.86 1.42 -1.15
CA TYR A 114 -6.86 1.22 -2.59
C TYR A 114 -8.20 0.70 -3.10
N LYS A 115 -8.60 1.22 -4.26
CA LYS A 115 -9.81 0.84 -4.98
C LYS A 115 -9.44 0.16 -6.28
N ASN A 116 -10.00 -1.01 -6.53
CA ASN A 116 -9.89 -1.64 -7.84
C ASN A 116 -10.71 -0.84 -8.86
N VAL A 117 -10.04 -0.16 -9.79
CA VAL A 117 -10.66 0.66 -10.83
C VAL A 117 -10.73 -0.01 -12.19
N GLY A 118 -10.22 -1.24 -12.29
CA GLY A 118 -10.36 -2.05 -13.50
C GLY A 118 -11.67 -2.86 -13.52
N ALA A 119 -11.87 -3.62 -14.59
CA ALA A 119 -13.09 -4.39 -14.83
C ALA A 119 -13.05 -5.83 -14.31
N VAL A 120 -11.88 -6.29 -13.82
CA VAL A 120 -11.66 -7.65 -13.35
C VAL A 120 -11.21 -7.66 -11.90
N ARG A 121 -11.26 -8.83 -11.25
CA ARG A 121 -10.64 -9.03 -9.95
C ARG A 121 -9.16 -8.69 -10.03
N GLY A 122 -8.70 -7.81 -9.16
CA GLY A 122 -7.32 -7.41 -9.07
C GLY A 122 -6.57 -8.10 -7.94
N ILE A 123 -5.25 -8.24 -8.11
CA ILE A 123 -4.36 -8.85 -7.12
C ILE A 123 -3.37 -7.80 -6.63
N VAL A 124 -3.18 -7.75 -5.32
CA VAL A 124 -2.18 -6.90 -4.66
C VAL A 124 -1.36 -7.76 -3.73
N THR A 125 -0.05 -7.60 -3.79
CA THR A 125 0.88 -8.25 -2.85
C THR A 125 1.41 -7.22 -1.86
N ASN A 126 1.54 -7.60 -0.59
CA ASN A 126 2.16 -6.77 0.44
C ASN A 126 3.24 -7.56 1.19
N PHE A 127 4.35 -6.90 1.47
CA PHE A 127 5.51 -7.44 2.18
C PHE A 127 5.82 -6.55 3.40
N PRO A 128 5.05 -6.67 4.50
CA PRO A 128 5.26 -5.84 5.68
C PRO A 128 6.54 -6.21 6.44
N ASN A 129 7.10 -5.21 7.14
CA ASN A 129 8.27 -5.38 8.01
C ASN A 129 7.92 -5.92 9.40
N ARG A 130 6.65 -6.23 9.67
CA ARG A 130 6.16 -6.82 10.93
C ARG A 130 5.28 -8.02 10.67
N LEU A 131 5.27 -8.97 11.61
CA LEU A 131 4.38 -10.13 11.57
C LEU A 131 2.96 -9.71 11.97
N PHE A 132 1.97 -10.10 11.17
CA PHE A 132 0.57 -9.91 11.53
C PHE A 132 0.24 -10.58 12.87
N ALA A 133 -0.28 -9.80 13.81
CA ALA A 133 -0.54 -10.22 15.19
C ALA A 133 0.71 -10.78 15.92
N GLY A 134 1.91 -10.33 15.53
CA GLY A 134 3.17 -10.69 16.16
C GLY A 134 3.56 -12.17 16.03
N LYS A 135 4.50 -12.60 16.85
CA LYS A 135 4.97 -13.98 16.86
C LYS A 135 3.84 -14.96 17.21
N ASP A 136 3.69 -16.00 16.42
CA ASP A 136 2.65 -17.03 16.59
C ASP A 136 1.20 -16.48 16.62
N LYS A 137 0.98 -15.27 16.11
CA LYS A 137 -0.32 -14.55 16.09
C LYS A 137 -0.90 -14.34 17.50
N ARG A 138 -0.08 -14.00 18.48
CA ARG A 138 -0.48 -13.83 19.90
C ARG A 138 -0.52 -12.38 20.38
N GLU A 139 -0.19 -11.44 19.52
CA GLU A 139 -0.16 -10.02 19.84
C GLU A 139 -1.38 -9.30 19.26
N LYS A 140 -1.65 -8.09 19.77
CA LYS A 140 -2.66 -7.22 19.17
C LYS A 140 -2.24 -6.84 17.75
N VAL A 141 -3.21 -6.84 16.83
CA VAL A 141 -2.98 -6.39 15.46
C VAL A 141 -2.64 -4.89 15.45
N ASP A 142 -1.55 -4.55 14.79
CA ASP A 142 -1.12 -3.17 14.57
C ASP A 142 -1.87 -2.56 13.38
N GLU A 143 -3.15 -2.23 13.59
CA GLU A 143 -3.99 -1.63 12.55
C GLU A 143 -5.10 -0.77 13.15
N ILE A 144 -5.25 0.44 12.62
CA ILE A 144 -6.37 1.33 12.91
C ILE A 144 -7.22 1.40 11.64
N ARG A 145 -8.48 0.94 11.73
CA ARG A 145 -9.41 0.83 10.59
C ARG A 145 -10.38 1.98 10.55
N TYR A 146 -10.14 2.92 9.68
CA TYR A 146 -11.00 4.08 9.47
C TYR A 146 -12.24 3.77 8.64
N GLU A 147 -12.23 2.70 7.85
CA GLU A 147 -13.41 2.19 7.14
C GLU A 147 -14.56 1.80 8.09
N ASN A 148 -14.25 1.54 9.36
CA ASN A 148 -15.24 1.21 10.40
C ASN A 148 -15.69 2.43 11.23
N ILE A 149 -15.14 3.61 10.94
CA ILE A 149 -15.46 4.85 11.67
C ILE A 149 -16.48 5.65 10.86
N PRO A 150 -17.71 5.87 11.37
CA PRO A 150 -18.67 6.75 10.72
C PRO A 150 -18.07 8.16 10.52
N ASP A 151 -18.37 8.78 9.38
CA ASP A 151 -17.92 10.14 9.04
C ASP A 151 -16.40 10.32 9.04
N THR A 152 -15.65 9.27 8.70
CA THR A 152 -14.19 9.38 8.52
C THR A 152 -13.84 10.49 7.54
N GLU A 153 -12.78 11.24 7.84
CA GLU A 153 -12.29 12.29 6.94
C GLU A 153 -11.46 11.76 5.74
N TYR A 154 -11.11 10.47 5.74
CA TYR A 154 -10.32 9.81 4.69
C TYR A 154 -11.22 9.31 3.56
N ILE A 155 -11.64 10.24 2.70
CA ILE A 155 -12.65 9.99 1.67
C ILE A 155 -11.99 9.59 0.36
N LEU A 156 -12.51 8.52 -0.24
CA LEU A 156 -12.16 8.05 -1.58
C LEU A 156 -13.16 8.62 -2.60
N ASP A 157 -12.64 9.10 -3.71
CA ASP A 157 -13.40 9.62 -4.88
C ASP A 157 -13.41 8.62 -6.07
#